data_ca2401c850c00a8d21879cd68648fb64
#
_entry.id   ca2401c850c00a8d21879cd68648fb64
#
_cell.length_a   1.000
_cell.length_b   1.000
_cell.length_c   1.000
_cell.angle_alpha   90.00
_cell.angle_beta   90.00
_cell.angle_gamma   90.00
#
_symmetry.space_group_name_H-M   'P 1'
#
loop_
_entity.id
_entity.type
_entity.pdbx_description
1 polymer ?
#
loop_
_entity_poly.entity_id
_entity_poly.type
_entity_poly.pdbx_seq_one_letter_code
_entity_poly.pdbx_strand_id
1 'polypeptide(L)'
;MDAFLPSNVKFALLWLLCSIMFNSVMCSLKVHCNEKDRHTLLNFKLGVTDPSGMLSSWLTEQDCCQWTGVKCDNITDRVTDLNLPCHADEELHCLTGELNLSLLQLDFLSYLDLSNNALWGIQHEFRNSSNLHFLDLSYNYDLLIDNLHWLSRLSSLQYLNLSGIDLHKETNWLQSVTMLPSLLELHLESCQLQNIYPSIHYANFTSLQVLDLADNHFLSDELPT
;
A
#
# COMPACT_ATOMS: atom_id res chain seq x y z
N MET A 1 -26.64 63.15 -7.06
CA MET A 1 -27.38 62.43 -8.11
C MET A 1 -27.29 60.96 -7.83
N ASP A 2 -28.16 60.46 -6.97
CA ASP A 2 -28.17 59.04 -6.61
C ASP A 2 -29.01 58.29 -7.64
N ALA A 3 -28.35 57.52 -8.47
CA ALA A 3 -29.00 56.69 -9.45
C ALA A 3 -29.69 55.52 -8.73
N PHE A 4 -30.99 55.65 -8.46
CA PHE A 4 -31.82 54.55 -7.93
C PHE A 4 -32.00 53.50 -9.03
N LEU A 5 -31.28 52.42 -8.92
CA LEU A 5 -31.51 51.23 -9.76
C LEU A 5 -32.94 50.70 -9.54
N PRO A 6 -33.68 50.35 -10.59
CA PRO A 6 -35.03 49.76 -10.47
C PRO A 6 -35.00 48.49 -9.66
N SER A 7 -36.06 48.21 -8.91
CA SER A 7 -36.18 47.09 -7.98
C SER A 7 -35.86 45.75 -8.61
N ASN A 8 -36.31 45.52 -9.83
CA ASN A 8 -36.06 44.31 -10.64
C ASN A 8 -34.56 44.08 -10.98
N VAL A 9 -33.80 45.18 -11.17
CA VAL A 9 -32.34 45.09 -11.42
C VAL A 9 -31.59 44.74 -10.13
N LYS A 10 -32.06 45.26 -8.97
CA LYS A 10 -31.51 44.89 -7.67
C LYS A 10 -31.73 43.41 -7.36
N PHE A 11 -32.92 42.87 -7.62
CA PHE A 11 -33.21 41.45 -7.45
C PHE A 11 -32.40 40.57 -8.40
N ALA A 12 -32.24 40.97 -9.66
CA ALA A 12 -31.42 40.21 -10.62
C ALA A 12 -29.94 40.20 -10.22
N LEU A 13 -29.36 41.31 -9.74
CA LEU A 13 -28.02 41.41 -9.23
C LEU A 13 -27.80 40.55 -7.95
N LEU A 14 -28.77 40.56 -7.04
CA LEU A 14 -28.73 39.72 -5.84
C LEU A 14 -28.75 38.24 -6.19
N TRP A 15 -29.56 37.83 -7.15
CA TRP A 15 -29.62 36.45 -7.65
C TRP A 15 -28.30 36.04 -8.33
N LEU A 16 -27.70 36.93 -9.11
CA LEU A 16 -26.40 36.69 -9.75
C LEU A 16 -25.29 36.56 -8.73
N LEU A 17 -25.27 37.44 -7.73
CA LEU A 17 -24.28 37.34 -6.63
C LEU A 17 -24.50 36.10 -5.80
N CYS A 18 -25.73 35.71 -5.46
CA CYS A 18 -26.03 34.47 -4.77
C CYS A 18 -25.59 33.23 -5.58
N SER A 19 -25.85 33.21 -6.90
CA SER A 19 -25.40 32.07 -7.74
C SER A 19 -23.87 32.00 -7.90
N ILE A 20 -23.21 33.16 -7.97
CA ILE A 20 -21.72 33.19 -7.98
C ILE A 20 -21.16 32.73 -6.66
N MET A 21 -21.72 33.19 -5.53
CA MET A 21 -21.27 32.75 -4.19
C MET A 21 -21.61 31.28 -3.96
N PHE A 22 -22.77 30.79 -4.41
CA PHE A 22 -23.14 29.38 -4.30
C PHE A 22 -22.22 28.49 -5.13
N ASN A 23 -21.89 28.88 -6.37
CA ASN A 23 -20.93 28.17 -7.20
C ASN A 23 -19.51 28.21 -6.62
N SER A 24 -19.10 29.32 -6.00
CA SER A 24 -17.80 29.43 -5.32
C SER A 24 -17.74 28.55 -4.06
N VAL A 25 -18.85 28.45 -3.31
CA VAL A 25 -18.92 27.57 -2.12
C VAL A 25 -19.01 26.10 -2.51
N MET A 26 -19.75 25.77 -3.59
CA MET A 26 -19.81 24.38 -4.10
C MET A 26 -18.50 23.95 -4.80
N CYS A 27 -17.71 24.88 -5.34
CA CYS A 27 -16.38 24.58 -5.87
C CYS A 27 -15.32 24.36 -4.78
N SER A 28 -15.64 24.67 -3.53
CA SER A 28 -14.75 24.49 -2.35
C SER A 28 -15.03 23.21 -1.55
N LEU A 29 -15.94 22.35 -2.00
CA LEU A 29 -16.02 20.96 -1.52
C LEU A 29 -15.02 20.11 -2.31
N LYS A 30 -13.76 20.53 -2.33
CA LYS A 30 -12.67 19.70 -2.78
C LYS A 30 -12.47 18.64 -1.70
N VAL A 31 -12.72 17.38 -2.06
CA VAL A 31 -12.29 16.22 -1.30
C VAL A 31 -10.82 16.44 -0.97
N HIS A 32 -10.50 16.54 0.28
CA HIS A 32 -9.13 16.72 0.73
C HIS A 32 -8.69 15.44 1.44
N CYS A 33 -7.60 14.87 0.97
CA CYS A 33 -6.93 13.78 1.67
C CYS A 33 -6.82 14.03 3.18
N ASN A 34 -7.08 13.01 3.96
CA ASN A 34 -6.93 13.08 5.41
C ASN A 34 -5.48 13.45 5.79
N GLU A 35 -5.31 14.45 6.66
CA GLU A 35 -4.00 14.98 7.05
C GLU A 35 -3.07 13.93 7.66
N LYS A 36 -3.61 12.99 8.44
CA LYS A 36 -2.82 11.89 9.01
C LYS A 36 -2.28 10.98 7.92
N ASP A 37 -3.12 10.66 6.92
CA ASP A 37 -2.74 9.81 5.81
C ASP A 37 -1.71 10.52 4.92
N ARG A 38 -1.93 11.79 4.62
CA ARG A 38 -0.98 12.63 3.88
C ARG A 38 0.39 12.68 4.55
N HIS A 39 0.43 12.90 5.86
CA HIS A 39 1.68 12.93 6.62
C HIS A 39 2.40 11.58 6.59
N THR A 40 1.66 10.47 6.70
CA THR A 40 2.22 9.12 6.61
C THR A 40 2.86 8.87 5.24
N LEU A 41 2.19 9.26 4.15
CA LEU A 41 2.72 9.14 2.79
C LEU A 41 3.96 10.01 2.57
N LEU A 42 3.97 11.25 3.08
CA LEU A 42 5.15 12.12 2.99
C LEU A 42 6.34 11.57 3.80
N ASN A 43 6.10 10.95 4.95
CA ASN A 43 7.15 10.29 5.71
C ASN A 43 7.74 9.10 4.93
N PHE A 44 6.91 8.32 4.23
CA PHE A 44 7.39 7.29 3.32
C PHE A 44 8.27 7.90 2.21
N LYS A 45 7.79 8.97 1.55
CA LYS A 45 8.55 9.67 0.51
C LYS A 45 9.93 10.14 0.98
N LEU A 46 10.05 10.58 2.24
CA LEU A 46 11.34 11.02 2.82
C LEU A 46 12.33 9.86 3.03
N GLY A 47 11.84 8.63 3.20
CA GLY A 47 12.65 7.43 3.40
C GLY A 47 13.16 6.80 2.10
N VAL A 48 12.65 7.22 0.95
CA VAL A 48 12.99 6.63 -0.35
C VAL A 48 13.62 7.65 -1.28
N THR A 49 14.48 7.18 -2.18
CA THR A 49 15.00 7.94 -3.32
C THR A 49 14.19 7.57 -4.54
N ASP A 50 13.82 8.56 -5.34
CA ASP A 50 12.94 8.43 -6.50
C ASP A 50 13.63 8.97 -7.77
N PRO A 51 14.51 8.20 -8.40
CA PRO A 51 15.26 8.66 -9.58
C PRO A 51 14.36 8.88 -10.81
N SER A 52 13.25 8.14 -10.92
CA SER A 52 12.33 8.26 -12.06
C SER A 52 11.33 9.40 -11.91
N GLY A 53 11.19 9.97 -10.73
CA GLY A 53 10.18 10.98 -10.45
C GLY A 53 8.76 10.40 -10.32
N MET A 54 8.60 9.13 -9.98
CA MET A 54 7.32 8.46 -9.72
C MET A 54 6.49 9.22 -8.67
N LEU A 55 7.17 9.75 -7.64
CA LEU A 55 6.57 10.54 -6.58
C LEU A 55 6.59 12.05 -6.83
N SER A 56 6.80 12.50 -8.08
CA SER A 56 6.90 13.93 -8.43
C SER A 56 5.60 14.69 -8.16
N SER A 57 4.44 14.01 -8.27
CA SER A 57 3.12 14.58 -7.93
C SER A 57 2.88 14.70 -6.43
N TRP A 58 3.70 14.09 -5.58
CA TRP A 58 3.54 14.10 -4.12
C TRP A 58 4.04 15.41 -3.52
N LEU A 59 3.30 16.47 -3.73
CA LEU A 59 3.62 17.82 -3.26
C LEU A 59 2.78 18.16 -2.01
N THR A 60 3.40 18.82 -1.04
CA THR A 60 2.77 19.20 0.23
C THR A 60 1.53 20.07 0.07
N GLU A 61 1.49 20.86 -0.99
CA GLU A 61 0.40 21.80 -1.30
C GLU A 61 -0.77 21.14 -2.04
N GLN A 62 -0.62 19.89 -2.48
CA GLN A 62 -1.62 19.18 -3.28
C GLN A 62 -2.38 18.15 -2.45
N ASP A 63 -3.59 17.87 -2.88
CA ASP A 63 -4.43 16.79 -2.35
C ASP A 63 -3.79 15.44 -2.62
N CYS A 64 -3.48 14.66 -1.56
CA CYS A 64 -2.81 13.37 -1.72
C CYS A 64 -3.67 12.34 -2.46
N CYS A 65 -4.98 12.51 -2.52
CA CYS A 65 -5.84 11.66 -3.31
C CYS A 65 -5.68 11.88 -4.85
N GLN A 66 -4.92 12.90 -5.24
CA GLN A 66 -4.54 13.15 -6.63
C GLN A 66 -3.08 12.74 -6.95
N TRP A 67 -2.37 12.22 -5.95
CA TRP A 67 -0.99 11.79 -6.14
C TRP A 67 -0.92 10.49 -6.94
N THR A 68 0.10 10.37 -7.78
CA THR A 68 0.36 9.14 -8.53
C THR A 68 0.43 7.95 -7.57
N GLY A 69 -0.28 6.88 -7.89
CA GLY A 69 -0.31 5.65 -7.11
C GLY A 69 -1.21 5.70 -5.87
N VAL A 70 -1.80 6.83 -5.53
CA VAL A 70 -2.68 6.97 -4.35
C VAL A 70 -4.14 6.99 -4.78
N LYS A 71 -4.97 6.21 -4.08
CA LYS A 71 -6.42 6.24 -4.21
C LYS A 71 -7.07 6.40 -2.85
N CYS A 72 -8.11 7.19 -2.80
CA CYS A 72 -8.90 7.44 -1.59
C CYS A 72 -10.34 6.96 -1.75
N ASP A 73 -10.96 6.66 -0.63
CA ASP A 73 -12.40 6.48 -0.54
C ASP A 73 -13.12 7.83 -0.69
N ASN A 74 -14.11 7.87 -1.57
CA ASN A 74 -14.81 9.12 -1.95
C ASN A 74 -15.69 9.73 -0.86
N ILE A 75 -15.92 9.00 0.26
CA ILE A 75 -16.80 9.43 1.34
C ILE A 75 -15.97 9.89 2.54
N THR A 76 -14.92 9.15 2.84
CA THR A 76 -14.12 9.35 4.06
C THR A 76 -12.83 10.12 3.82
N ASP A 77 -12.46 10.33 2.55
CA ASP A 77 -11.20 10.96 2.12
C ASP A 77 -9.95 10.26 2.67
N ARG A 78 -10.10 8.97 3.03
CA ARG A 78 -9.02 8.15 3.56
C ARG A 78 -8.35 7.37 2.43
N VAL A 79 -7.04 7.23 2.52
CA VAL A 79 -6.25 6.44 1.57
C VAL A 79 -6.61 4.96 1.72
N THR A 80 -7.07 4.36 0.62
CA THR A 80 -7.45 2.94 0.53
C THR A 80 -6.46 2.11 -0.26
N ASP A 81 -5.79 2.72 -1.24
CA ASP A 81 -4.84 2.01 -2.09
C ASP A 81 -3.55 2.83 -2.27
N LEU A 82 -2.42 2.13 -2.24
CA LEU A 82 -1.12 2.63 -2.64
C LEU A 82 -0.51 1.66 -3.65
N ASN A 83 -0.33 2.11 -4.88
CA ASN A 83 0.09 1.31 -6.02
C ASN A 83 1.29 1.97 -6.71
N LEU A 84 2.50 1.50 -6.41
CA LEU A 84 3.77 2.05 -6.89
C LEU A 84 4.73 0.94 -7.37
N PRO A 85 4.29 0.01 -8.22
CA PRO A 85 5.19 -0.98 -8.79
C PRO A 85 6.16 -0.29 -9.76
N CYS A 86 7.40 -0.78 -9.81
CA CYS A 86 8.31 -0.37 -10.86
C CYS A 86 8.14 -1.25 -12.10
N HIS A 87 8.19 -0.66 -13.30
CA HIS A 87 8.11 -1.41 -14.53
C HIS A 87 9.50 -1.84 -15.02
N ALA A 88 9.62 -3.06 -15.54
CA ALA A 88 10.90 -3.71 -15.89
C ALA A 88 11.78 -2.94 -16.89
N ASP A 89 11.22 -2.03 -17.68
CA ASP A 89 11.95 -1.19 -18.62
C ASP A 89 12.71 -0.05 -17.93
N GLU A 90 12.52 0.13 -16.62
CA GLU A 90 13.05 1.23 -15.82
C GLU A 90 13.93 0.75 -14.64
N GLU A 91 14.54 -0.44 -14.71
CA GLU A 91 15.34 -1.04 -13.61
C GLU A 91 16.33 -0.09 -12.92
N LEU A 92 16.85 0.91 -13.67
CA LEU A 92 17.78 1.91 -13.14
C LEU A 92 17.08 3.08 -12.41
N HIS A 93 15.75 3.08 -12.37
CA HIS A 93 14.97 4.26 -12.00
C HIS A 93 13.87 3.95 -10.97
N CYS A 94 13.85 2.75 -10.42
CA CYS A 94 12.88 2.33 -9.40
C CYS A 94 13.09 3.07 -8.07
N LEU A 95 12.07 3.04 -7.21
CA LEU A 95 12.22 3.54 -5.84
C LEU A 95 13.29 2.73 -5.11
N THR A 96 14.21 3.43 -4.46
CA THR A 96 15.23 2.83 -3.63
C THR A 96 15.21 3.45 -2.24
N GLY A 97 15.59 2.72 -1.22
CA GLY A 97 15.61 3.25 0.14
C GLY A 97 15.09 2.24 1.16
N GLU A 98 15.04 2.66 2.41
CA GLU A 98 14.57 1.81 3.49
C GLU A 98 13.04 1.76 3.50
N LEU A 99 12.46 0.56 3.44
CA LEU A 99 11.02 0.38 3.50
C LEU A 99 10.51 0.69 4.91
N ASN A 100 9.84 1.82 5.04
CA ASN A 100 9.18 2.20 6.26
C ASN A 100 7.73 1.65 6.27
N LEU A 101 7.51 0.60 7.06
CA LEU A 101 6.20 -0.01 7.22
C LEU A 101 5.21 0.85 8.04
N SER A 102 5.55 2.10 8.35
CA SER A 102 4.56 3.06 8.83
C SER A 102 3.39 3.27 7.86
N LEU A 103 3.56 2.92 6.58
CA LEU A 103 2.46 2.84 5.62
C LEU A 103 1.31 1.95 6.11
N LEU A 104 1.58 0.91 6.87
CA LEU A 104 0.56 0.05 7.47
C LEU A 104 -0.22 0.74 8.61
N GLN A 105 0.16 1.97 9.00
CA GLN A 105 -0.60 2.82 9.91
C GLN A 105 -1.71 3.63 9.22
N LEU A 106 -1.81 3.54 7.89
CA LEU A 106 -2.96 4.02 7.14
C LEU A 106 -4.16 3.15 7.49
N ASP A 107 -5.03 3.64 8.37
CA ASP A 107 -6.11 2.84 9.00
C ASP A 107 -7.09 2.22 7.99
N PHE A 108 -7.17 2.76 6.77
CA PHE A 108 -8.09 2.34 5.71
C PHE A 108 -7.37 1.68 4.54
N LEU A 109 -6.06 1.52 4.60
CA LEU A 109 -5.29 0.91 3.52
C LEU A 109 -5.73 -0.54 3.33
N SER A 110 -6.20 -0.83 2.13
CA SER A 110 -6.70 -2.14 1.70
C SER A 110 -5.76 -2.80 0.67
N TYR A 111 -5.09 -1.99 -0.12
CA TYR A 111 -4.22 -2.41 -1.20
C TYR A 111 -2.85 -1.73 -1.10
N LEU A 112 -1.78 -2.52 -1.06
CA LEU A 112 -0.40 -2.03 -1.08
C LEU A 112 0.42 -2.84 -2.08
N ASP A 113 0.89 -2.19 -3.13
CA ASP A 113 1.80 -2.73 -4.13
C ASP A 113 3.04 -1.84 -4.24
N LEU A 114 4.18 -2.40 -3.88
CA LEU A 114 5.52 -1.81 -4.00
C LEU A 114 6.46 -2.76 -4.74
N SER A 115 5.92 -3.66 -5.57
CA SER A 115 6.67 -4.68 -6.28
C SER A 115 7.70 -4.10 -7.26
N ASN A 116 8.71 -4.89 -7.60
CA ASN A 116 9.74 -4.57 -8.58
C ASN A 116 10.53 -3.28 -8.29
N ASN A 117 10.63 -2.86 -7.03
CA ASN A 117 11.46 -1.73 -6.62
C ASN A 117 12.83 -2.21 -6.10
N ALA A 118 13.69 -1.28 -5.71
CA ALA A 118 14.99 -1.55 -5.09
C ALA A 118 14.98 -1.12 -3.61
N LEU A 119 13.90 -1.49 -2.91
CA LEU A 119 13.75 -1.21 -1.49
C LEU A 119 14.62 -2.17 -0.68
N TRP A 120 15.16 -1.68 0.45
CA TRP A 120 16.00 -2.48 1.34
C TRP A 120 15.63 -2.21 2.81
N GLY A 121 15.86 -3.19 3.67
CA GLY A 121 15.58 -3.07 5.10
C GLY A 121 14.10 -2.84 5.42
N ILE A 122 13.68 -3.29 6.58
CA ILE A 122 12.33 -3.04 7.10
C ILE A 122 12.46 -2.37 8.46
N GLN A 123 11.95 -1.15 8.59
CA GLN A 123 11.85 -0.50 9.90
C GLN A 123 10.65 -1.07 10.67
N HIS A 124 10.92 -1.60 11.85
CA HIS A 124 9.96 -2.33 12.67
C HIS A 124 9.16 -1.43 13.62
N GLU A 125 8.16 -0.71 13.12
CA GLU A 125 7.11 -0.17 13.99
C GLU A 125 5.74 -0.60 13.48
N PHE A 126 5.35 -1.83 13.80
CA PHE A 126 4.06 -2.36 13.42
C PHE A 126 2.97 -1.96 14.41
N ARG A 127 1.96 -1.26 13.91
CA ARG A 127 0.62 -1.26 14.51
C ARG A 127 -0.25 -2.26 13.75
N ASN A 128 -1.33 -2.74 14.39
CA ASN A 128 -2.26 -3.64 13.72
C ASN A 128 -2.89 -2.94 12.52
N SER A 129 -2.71 -3.50 11.32
CA SER A 129 -3.42 -3.09 10.11
C SER A 129 -4.48 -4.15 9.80
N SER A 130 -5.69 -3.96 10.31
CA SER A 130 -6.78 -4.91 10.16
C SER A 130 -7.49 -4.85 8.79
N ASN A 131 -7.17 -3.84 7.97
CA ASN A 131 -7.90 -3.59 6.72
C ASN A 131 -7.11 -3.97 5.45
N LEU A 132 -5.85 -4.35 5.57
CA LEU A 132 -5.05 -4.71 4.39
C LEU A 132 -5.50 -6.07 3.84
N HIS A 133 -5.91 -6.09 2.55
CA HIS A 133 -6.35 -7.27 1.84
C HIS A 133 -5.32 -7.75 0.80
N PHE A 134 -4.58 -6.82 0.24
CA PHE A 134 -3.58 -7.08 -0.79
C PHE A 134 -2.24 -6.48 -0.40
N LEU A 135 -1.18 -7.31 -0.41
CA LEU A 135 0.20 -6.90 -0.18
C LEU A 135 1.12 -7.54 -1.20
N ASP A 136 1.76 -6.73 -2.03
CA ASP A 136 2.81 -7.14 -2.94
C ASP A 136 4.10 -6.36 -2.66
N LEU A 137 5.14 -7.06 -2.26
CA LEU A 137 6.50 -6.55 -2.06
C LEU A 137 7.50 -7.30 -2.94
N SER A 138 7.02 -8.11 -3.89
CA SER A 138 7.84 -9.00 -4.71
C SER A 138 8.93 -8.26 -5.48
N TYR A 139 10.00 -8.98 -5.78
CA TYR A 139 11.13 -8.53 -6.59
C TYR A 139 11.82 -7.26 -6.09
N ASN A 140 11.77 -7.02 -4.76
CA ASN A 140 12.66 -6.12 -4.05
C ASN A 140 13.85 -6.94 -3.54
N TYR A 141 14.80 -7.22 -4.41
CA TYR A 141 15.87 -8.21 -4.15
C TYR A 141 16.82 -7.84 -3.00
N ASP A 142 16.91 -6.54 -2.68
CA ASP A 142 17.73 -6.03 -1.57
C ASP A 142 16.94 -5.97 -0.25
N LEU A 143 15.66 -6.34 -0.25
CA LEU A 143 14.80 -6.28 0.91
C LEU A 143 15.13 -7.45 1.86
N LEU A 144 15.72 -7.13 2.99
CA LEU A 144 16.07 -8.10 4.02
C LEU A 144 14.92 -8.25 5.02
N ILE A 145 14.37 -9.45 5.09
CA ILE A 145 13.33 -9.81 6.05
C ILE A 145 13.87 -10.88 7.00
N ASP A 146 14.18 -10.50 8.23
CA ASP A 146 14.73 -11.44 9.22
C ASP A 146 13.68 -12.42 9.75
N ASN A 147 12.41 -12.05 9.77
CA ASN A 147 11.29 -12.91 10.18
C ASN A 147 9.95 -12.38 9.64
N LEU A 148 8.97 -13.29 9.59
CA LEU A 148 7.61 -13.00 9.11
C LEU A 148 6.58 -12.81 10.25
N HIS A 149 7.00 -12.64 11.51
CA HIS A 149 6.07 -12.52 12.65
C HIS A 149 5.10 -11.32 12.53
N TRP A 150 5.50 -10.28 11.81
CA TRP A 150 4.66 -9.11 11.56
C TRP A 150 3.40 -9.43 10.76
N LEU A 151 3.39 -10.49 9.94
CA LEU A 151 2.22 -10.93 9.19
C LEU A 151 1.02 -11.24 10.10
N SER A 152 1.25 -11.74 11.32
CA SER A 152 0.18 -12.08 12.28
C SER A 152 -0.76 -10.91 12.60
N ARG A 153 -0.36 -9.69 12.28
CA ARG A 153 -1.14 -8.46 12.47
C ARG A 153 -2.04 -8.11 11.30
N LEU A 154 -1.92 -8.84 10.18
CA LEU A 154 -2.65 -8.60 8.94
C LEU A 154 -3.81 -9.60 8.78
N SER A 155 -4.74 -9.61 9.74
CA SER A 155 -5.80 -10.63 9.83
C SER A 155 -6.76 -10.67 8.64
N SER A 156 -6.88 -9.59 7.88
CA SER A 156 -7.74 -9.48 6.70
C SER A 156 -7.03 -9.78 5.38
N LEU A 157 -5.71 -10.08 5.43
CA LEU A 157 -4.91 -10.26 4.23
C LEU A 157 -5.40 -11.46 3.41
N GLN A 158 -5.68 -11.22 2.13
CA GLN A 158 -6.17 -12.21 1.18
C GLN A 158 -5.12 -12.59 0.13
N TYR A 159 -4.29 -11.63 -0.25
CA TYR A 159 -3.20 -11.81 -1.20
C TYR A 159 -1.88 -11.37 -0.59
N LEU A 160 -0.87 -12.25 -0.63
CA LEU A 160 0.49 -11.96 -0.22
C LEU A 160 1.47 -12.43 -1.29
N ASN A 161 2.29 -11.51 -1.79
CA ASN A 161 3.39 -11.81 -2.69
C ASN A 161 4.71 -11.26 -2.15
N LEU A 162 5.65 -12.15 -1.84
CA LEU A 162 7.01 -11.86 -1.42
C LEU A 162 8.05 -12.51 -2.36
N SER A 163 7.63 -12.90 -3.57
CA SER A 163 8.52 -13.58 -4.54
C SER A 163 9.79 -12.79 -4.79
N GLY A 164 10.92 -13.48 -4.89
CA GLY A 164 12.23 -12.88 -5.10
C GLY A 164 12.88 -12.24 -3.87
N ILE A 165 12.20 -12.22 -2.73
CA ILE A 165 12.79 -11.72 -1.45
C ILE A 165 13.53 -12.86 -0.76
N ASP A 166 14.75 -12.58 -0.32
CA ASP A 166 15.55 -13.58 0.41
C ASP A 166 15.01 -13.81 1.82
N LEU A 167 14.41 -14.99 2.02
CA LEU A 167 13.85 -15.46 3.29
C LEU A 167 14.66 -16.62 3.89
N HIS A 168 15.93 -16.83 3.50
CA HIS A 168 16.73 -17.98 3.96
C HIS A 168 16.86 -18.06 5.49
N LYS A 169 16.74 -16.92 6.21
CA LYS A 169 16.79 -16.86 7.68
C LYS A 169 15.48 -17.23 8.36
N GLU A 170 14.36 -17.16 7.62
CA GLU A 170 13.03 -17.45 8.16
C GLU A 170 12.77 -18.96 8.16
N THR A 171 13.10 -19.60 9.25
CA THR A 171 12.95 -21.06 9.41
C THR A 171 11.53 -21.50 9.71
N ASN A 172 10.66 -20.57 10.13
CA ASN A 172 9.28 -20.83 10.54
C ASN A 172 8.25 -20.15 9.61
N TRP A 173 8.62 -19.91 8.35
CA TRP A 173 7.79 -19.20 7.39
C TRP A 173 6.38 -19.80 7.28
N LEU A 174 6.29 -21.15 7.28
CA LEU A 174 5.01 -21.85 7.16
C LEU A 174 4.09 -21.55 8.36
N GLN A 175 4.64 -21.53 9.59
CA GLN A 175 3.87 -21.16 10.77
C GLN A 175 3.40 -19.70 10.69
N SER A 176 4.27 -18.79 10.24
CA SER A 176 3.94 -17.36 10.12
C SER A 176 2.78 -17.13 9.15
N VAL A 177 2.77 -17.82 8.00
CA VAL A 177 1.66 -17.68 7.01
C VAL A 177 0.38 -18.38 7.44
N THR A 178 0.46 -19.46 8.22
CA THR A 178 -0.75 -20.12 8.76
C THR A 178 -1.50 -19.28 9.80
N MET A 179 -0.86 -18.21 10.30
CA MET A 179 -1.52 -17.24 11.17
C MET A 179 -2.42 -16.23 10.42
N LEU A 180 -2.51 -16.33 9.09
CA LEU A 180 -3.34 -15.48 8.24
C LEU A 180 -4.66 -16.16 7.89
N PRO A 181 -5.74 -15.91 8.64
CA PRO A 181 -6.98 -16.69 8.52
C PRO A 181 -7.74 -16.45 7.22
N SER A 182 -7.51 -15.30 6.58
CA SER A 182 -8.22 -14.86 5.37
C SER A 182 -7.43 -15.07 4.09
N LEU A 183 -6.20 -15.62 4.16
CA LEU A 183 -5.30 -15.71 3.02
C LEU A 183 -5.84 -16.66 1.97
N LEU A 184 -5.97 -16.14 0.73
CA LEU A 184 -6.44 -16.88 -0.46
C LEU A 184 -5.29 -17.21 -1.41
N GLU A 185 -4.34 -16.29 -1.55
CA GLU A 185 -3.22 -16.42 -2.48
C GLU A 185 -1.89 -16.09 -1.79
N LEU A 186 -0.94 -17.00 -1.92
CA LEU A 186 0.42 -16.88 -1.38
C LEU A 186 1.45 -17.15 -2.45
N HIS A 187 2.29 -16.16 -2.75
CA HIS A 187 3.39 -16.27 -3.69
C HIS A 187 4.73 -16.05 -2.97
N LEU A 188 5.55 -17.09 -2.99
CA LEU A 188 6.88 -17.16 -2.38
C LEU A 188 7.89 -17.79 -3.36
N GLU A 189 7.74 -17.53 -4.66
CA GLU A 189 8.67 -17.97 -5.69
C GLU A 189 10.07 -17.38 -5.45
N SER A 190 11.11 -18.18 -5.63
CA SER A 190 12.52 -17.73 -5.54
C SER A 190 12.91 -17.04 -4.21
N CYS A 191 12.30 -17.46 -3.09
CA CYS A 191 12.53 -16.85 -1.77
C CYS A 191 13.67 -17.50 -0.96
N GLN A 192 14.47 -18.41 -1.54
CA GLN A 192 15.51 -19.14 -0.85
C GLN A 192 15.00 -19.99 0.35
N LEU A 193 13.72 -20.33 0.32
CA LEU A 193 13.10 -21.10 1.39
C LEU A 193 13.72 -22.49 1.49
N GLN A 194 13.94 -22.90 2.72
CA GLN A 194 14.42 -24.24 3.10
C GLN A 194 13.40 -24.80 4.10
N ASN A 195 13.35 -26.12 4.26
CA ASN A 195 12.61 -26.78 5.33
C ASN A 195 11.09 -26.52 5.35
N ILE A 196 10.34 -27.46 4.82
CA ILE A 196 8.89 -27.54 5.03
C ILE A 196 8.56 -28.33 6.30
N TYR A 197 9.42 -29.28 6.67
CA TYR A 197 9.22 -30.23 7.76
C TYR A 197 9.88 -29.72 9.07
N PRO A 198 9.25 -29.85 10.25
CA PRO A 198 8.01 -30.58 10.57
C PRO A 198 6.74 -29.73 10.50
N SER A 199 6.82 -28.47 10.12
CA SER A 199 5.74 -27.47 10.25
C SER A 199 4.50 -27.79 9.42
N ILE A 200 4.65 -28.57 8.34
CA ILE A 200 3.51 -28.91 7.44
C ILE A 200 2.38 -29.67 8.15
N HIS A 201 2.69 -30.44 9.20
CA HIS A 201 1.68 -31.17 9.96
C HIS A 201 0.72 -30.25 10.74
N TYR A 202 1.10 -28.99 10.94
CA TYR A 202 0.32 -27.99 11.70
C TYR A 202 -0.22 -26.91 10.79
N ALA A 203 0.08 -26.97 9.49
CA ALA A 203 -0.39 -25.99 8.54
C ALA A 203 -1.90 -26.12 8.33
N ASN A 204 -2.63 -25.06 8.61
CA ASN A 204 -4.06 -24.97 8.38
C ASN A 204 -4.36 -23.96 7.27
N PHE A 205 -4.38 -24.43 6.04
CA PHE A 205 -4.66 -23.63 4.85
C PHE A 205 -6.10 -23.78 4.36
N THR A 206 -7.08 -23.68 5.26
CA THR A 206 -8.49 -23.91 4.90
C THR A 206 -9.04 -22.93 3.88
N SER A 207 -8.47 -21.73 3.77
CA SER A 207 -8.92 -20.68 2.85
C SER A 207 -8.01 -20.55 1.60
N LEU A 208 -6.79 -21.07 1.65
CA LEU A 208 -5.79 -20.88 0.60
C LEU A 208 -6.22 -21.58 -0.70
N GLN A 209 -6.22 -20.85 -1.81
CA GLN A 209 -6.60 -21.32 -3.14
C GLN A 209 -5.38 -21.41 -4.07
N VAL A 210 -4.41 -20.50 -3.89
CA VAL A 210 -3.18 -20.45 -4.68
C VAL A 210 -1.99 -20.47 -3.76
N LEU A 211 -1.05 -21.38 -4.02
CA LEU A 211 0.25 -21.47 -3.33
C LEU A 211 1.33 -21.63 -4.39
N ASP A 212 2.17 -20.62 -4.53
CA ASP A 212 3.34 -20.65 -5.39
C ASP A 212 4.61 -20.70 -4.55
N LEU A 213 5.37 -21.77 -4.68
CA LEU A 213 6.64 -22.03 -4.00
C LEU A 213 7.75 -22.38 -5.01
N ALA A 214 7.56 -22.02 -6.29
CA ALA A 214 8.52 -22.33 -7.34
C ALA A 214 9.92 -21.80 -7.00
N ASP A 215 10.94 -22.43 -7.56
CA ASP A 215 12.35 -22.02 -7.46
C ASP A 215 12.89 -21.80 -6.02
N ASN A 216 12.40 -22.63 -5.07
CA ASN A 216 12.93 -22.70 -3.70
C ASN A 216 13.78 -23.96 -3.48
N HIS A 217 14.49 -24.04 -2.36
CA HIS A 217 15.48 -25.09 -2.07
C HIS A 217 14.96 -26.19 -1.13
N PHE A 218 13.78 -26.72 -1.40
CA PHE A 218 13.23 -27.82 -0.60
C PHE A 218 13.95 -29.14 -0.92
N LEU A 219 14.35 -29.87 0.13
CA LEU A 219 14.94 -31.18 -0.04
C LEU A 219 13.85 -32.18 -0.44
N SER A 220 14.15 -33.06 -1.40
CA SER A 220 13.20 -34.06 -1.95
C SER A 220 12.61 -35.00 -0.91
N ASP A 221 13.30 -35.20 0.20
CA ASP A 221 12.90 -36.08 1.31
C ASP A 221 11.90 -35.42 2.27
N GLU A 222 11.59 -34.14 2.07
CA GLU A 222 10.70 -33.35 2.91
C GLU A 222 9.29 -33.19 2.35
N LEU A 223 9.07 -33.62 1.10
CA LEU A 223 7.74 -33.62 0.50
C LEU A 223 6.99 -34.89 0.90
N PRO A 224 5.80 -34.80 1.52
CA PRO A 224 4.95 -35.96 1.77
C PRO A 224 4.55 -36.61 0.43
N THR A 225 4.80 -37.90 0.28
CA THR A 225 4.38 -38.74 -0.86
C THR A 225 2.87 -38.96 -0.85
#